data_bf92659ee7b111fcb35a34be7eb7facc
#
_entry.id   bf92659ee7b111fcb35a34be7eb7facc
#
_cell.length_a   1.000
_cell.length_b   1.000
_cell.length_c   1.000
_cell.angle_alpha   90.00
_cell.angle_beta   90.00
_cell.angle_gamma   90.00
#
_symmetry.space_group_name_H-M   'P 1'
#
loop_
_entity.id
_entity.type
_entity.pdbx_description
1 polymer ?
#
loop_
_entity_poly.entity_id
_entity_poly.type
_entity_poly.pdbx_seq_one_letter_code
_entity_poly.pdbx_strand_id
1 'polypeptide(L)'
;PEPLMNLFGQLDKYDYGEVHLKLDKATGLKAIVAVHDTRLGPALGGCRFIHYDTDEAGIVDALRLARGMTYKAALAGLPHGGGKSVIIRPKAHFDRVALFRAFGEFLQDLRGHYI
;
A
#
# COMPACT_ATOMS: atom_id res chain seq x y z
N PRO A 1 -25.54 -3.87 6.42
CA PRO A 1 -24.42 -3.05 5.93
C PRO A 1 -23.10 -3.48 6.54
N GLU A 2 -22.06 -3.30 5.76
CA GLU A 2 -20.73 -3.59 6.23
C GLU A 2 -20.38 -2.66 7.40
N PRO A 3 -19.79 -3.18 8.46
CA PRO A 3 -19.30 -2.31 9.53
C PRO A 3 -18.17 -1.42 9.01
N LEU A 4 -17.98 -0.29 9.67
CA LEU A 4 -16.82 0.55 9.37
C LEU A 4 -15.55 -0.24 9.59
N MET A 5 -14.56 0.03 8.76
CA MET A 5 -13.27 -0.63 8.86
C MET A 5 -12.59 -0.32 10.19
N ASN A 6 -12.19 -1.35 10.90
CA ASN A 6 -11.34 -1.21 12.08
C ASN A 6 -9.89 -1.43 11.66
N LEU A 7 -9.26 -0.36 11.21
CA LEU A 7 -7.91 -0.45 10.66
C LEU A 7 -6.89 -0.94 11.70
N PHE A 8 -6.91 -0.37 12.90
CA PHE A 8 -5.97 -0.80 13.94
C PHE A 8 -6.21 -2.25 14.35
N GLY A 9 -7.46 -2.70 14.38
CA GLY A 9 -7.77 -4.11 14.64
C GLY A 9 -7.21 -5.03 13.57
N GLN A 10 -7.27 -4.62 12.31
CA GLN A 10 -6.68 -5.39 11.21
C GLN A 10 -5.16 -5.45 11.33
N LEU A 11 -4.52 -4.33 11.65
CA LEU A 11 -3.07 -4.29 11.84
C LEU A 11 -2.63 -5.20 12.98
N ASP A 12 -3.33 -5.16 14.09
CA ASP A 12 -3.03 -6.00 15.25
C ASP A 12 -3.24 -7.48 14.94
N LYS A 13 -4.37 -7.82 14.33
CA LYS A 13 -4.73 -9.21 14.04
C LYS A 13 -3.73 -9.90 13.10
N TYR A 14 -3.21 -9.18 12.11
CA TYR A 14 -2.34 -9.74 11.08
C TYR A 14 -0.88 -9.32 11.21
N ASP A 15 -0.53 -8.66 12.31
CA ASP A 15 0.86 -8.31 12.63
C ASP A 15 1.49 -7.35 11.63
N TYR A 16 0.70 -6.42 11.09
CA TYR A 16 1.22 -5.43 10.17
C TYR A 16 2.05 -4.37 10.90
N GLY A 17 3.13 -3.92 10.26
CA GLY A 17 3.97 -2.89 10.83
C GLY A 17 3.46 -1.48 10.60
N GLU A 18 3.14 -1.13 9.35
CA GLU A 18 2.82 0.25 9.00
C GLU A 18 1.85 0.31 7.82
N VAL A 19 1.03 1.36 7.82
CA VAL A 19 0.22 1.73 6.67
C VAL A 19 0.38 3.23 6.46
N HIS A 20 0.74 3.63 5.26
CA HIS A 20 0.92 5.02 4.88
C HIS A 20 -0.12 5.41 3.85
N LEU A 21 -0.77 6.54 4.06
CA LEU A 21 -1.80 7.05 3.15
C LEU A 21 -1.37 8.40 2.59
N LYS A 22 -1.66 8.62 1.32
CA LYS A 22 -1.39 9.92 0.68
C LYS A 22 -2.58 10.32 -0.18
N LEU A 23 -3.10 11.51 0.09
CA LEU A 23 -4.08 12.15 -0.76
C LEU A 23 -3.44 13.41 -1.34
N ASP A 24 -3.40 13.51 -2.66
CA ASP A 24 -3.01 14.73 -3.34
C ASP A 24 -4.18 15.20 -4.17
N LYS A 25 -4.83 16.26 -3.72
CA LYS A 25 -6.05 16.78 -4.35
C LYS A 25 -5.78 17.31 -5.75
N ALA A 26 -4.60 17.88 -5.99
CA ALA A 26 -4.29 18.49 -7.27
C ALA A 26 -4.25 17.45 -8.39
N THR A 27 -3.73 16.26 -8.13
CA THR A 27 -3.61 15.20 -9.13
C THR A 27 -4.70 14.14 -9.02
N GLY A 28 -5.42 14.11 -7.90
CA GLY A 28 -6.39 13.05 -7.60
C GLY A 28 -5.74 11.80 -7.05
N LEU A 29 -4.47 11.84 -6.67
CA LEU A 29 -3.77 10.68 -6.13
C LEU A 29 -4.37 10.25 -4.80
N LYS A 30 -4.73 8.97 -4.71
CA LYS A 30 -5.05 8.27 -3.47
C LYS A 30 -4.16 7.05 -3.42
N ALA A 31 -3.12 7.11 -2.60
CA ALA A 31 -2.14 6.04 -2.52
C ALA A 31 -2.11 5.44 -1.13
N ILE A 32 -1.93 4.12 -1.08
CA ILE A 32 -1.80 3.35 0.15
C ILE A 32 -0.53 2.53 0.03
N VAL A 33 0.35 2.64 1.02
CA VAL A 33 1.52 1.76 1.12
C VAL A 33 1.40 0.98 2.42
N ALA A 34 1.26 -0.32 2.30
CA ALA A 34 1.16 -1.24 3.43
C ALA A 34 2.49 -1.97 3.58
N VAL A 35 3.04 -1.98 4.78
CA VAL A 35 4.27 -2.69 5.12
C VAL A 35 3.91 -3.72 6.18
N HIS A 36 3.97 -4.99 5.81
CA HIS A 36 3.58 -6.08 6.71
C HIS A 36 4.67 -6.40 7.73
N ASP A 37 5.90 -6.51 7.25
CA ASP A 37 7.00 -6.95 8.12
C ASP A 37 8.31 -6.37 7.60
N THR A 38 9.08 -5.72 8.49
CA THR A 38 10.41 -5.18 8.18
C THR A 38 11.53 -5.86 8.97
N ARG A 39 11.22 -6.91 9.73
CA ARG A 39 12.22 -7.59 10.56
C ARG A 39 13.35 -8.22 9.75
N LEU A 40 13.08 -8.62 8.51
CA LEU A 40 14.07 -9.22 7.62
C LEU A 40 14.80 -8.18 6.75
N GLY A 41 14.37 -6.92 6.79
CA GLY A 41 14.91 -5.85 5.98
C GLY A 41 13.81 -4.94 5.45
N PRO A 42 14.13 -3.98 4.56
CA PRO A 42 13.10 -3.12 3.97
C PRO A 42 12.04 -3.94 3.26
N ALA A 43 10.81 -3.45 3.26
CA ALA A 43 9.72 -4.15 2.61
C ALA A 43 9.89 -4.13 1.09
N LEU A 44 9.61 -5.27 0.47
CA LEU A 44 9.67 -5.44 -0.98
C LEU A 44 8.25 -5.71 -1.49
N GLY A 45 7.82 -4.98 -2.51
CA GLY A 45 6.51 -5.18 -3.10
C GLY A 45 6.30 -4.34 -4.35
N GLY A 46 5.23 -4.63 -5.07
CA GLY A 46 4.87 -3.93 -6.28
C GLY A 46 3.81 -2.86 -6.04
N CYS A 47 3.30 -2.30 -7.13
CA CYS A 47 2.22 -1.33 -7.09
C CYS A 47 1.06 -1.83 -7.93
N ARG A 48 -0.16 -1.71 -7.39
CA ARG A 48 -1.39 -2.00 -8.11
C ARG A 48 -2.15 -0.69 -8.37
N PHE A 49 -2.54 -0.46 -9.60
CA PHE A 49 -3.26 0.74 -10.02
C PHE A 49 -4.59 0.31 -10.64
N ILE A 50 -5.65 0.31 -9.85
CA ILE A 50 -6.98 -0.08 -10.31
C ILE A 50 -8.06 0.74 -9.62
N HIS A 51 -9.26 0.64 -10.14
CA HIS A 51 -10.44 1.26 -9.55
C HIS A 51 -10.98 0.37 -8.42
N TYR A 52 -11.37 1.01 -7.31
CA TYR A 52 -12.06 0.34 -6.19
C TYR A 52 -13.40 1.04 -5.96
N ASP A 53 -14.40 0.29 -5.54
CA ASP A 53 -15.72 0.86 -5.24
C ASP A 53 -15.68 1.75 -4.00
N THR A 54 -14.80 1.42 -3.04
CA THR A 54 -14.64 2.22 -1.83
C THR A 54 -13.16 2.36 -1.50
N ASP A 55 -12.81 3.40 -0.75
CA ASP A 55 -11.43 3.60 -0.29
C ASP A 55 -11.00 2.46 0.64
N GLU A 56 -11.92 1.97 1.49
CA GLU A 56 -11.66 0.85 2.39
C GLU A 56 -11.27 -0.40 1.63
N ALA A 57 -11.90 -0.66 0.50
CA ALA A 57 -11.56 -1.83 -0.33
C ALA A 57 -10.10 -1.75 -0.81
N GLY A 58 -9.64 -0.55 -1.18
CA GLY A 58 -8.25 -0.34 -1.57
C GLY A 58 -7.28 -0.61 -0.42
N ILE A 59 -7.61 -0.14 0.77
CA ILE A 59 -6.79 -0.34 1.96
C ILE A 59 -6.71 -1.83 2.32
N VAL A 60 -7.85 -2.51 2.35
CA VAL A 60 -7.89 -3.95 2.65
C VAL A 60 -7.06 -4.75 1.64
N ASP A 61 -7.17 -4.40 0.36
CA ASP A 61 -6.41 -5.08 -0.68
C ASP A 61 -4.90 -4.87 -0.51
N ALA A 62 -4.48 -3.65 -0.16
CA ALA A 62 -3.06 -3.35 0.10
C ALA A 62 -2.53 -4.19 1.28
N LEU A 63 -3.30 -4.29 2.35
CA LEU A 63 -2.91 -5.11 3.51
C LEU A 63 -2.78 -6.58 3.14
N ARG A 64 -3.78 -7.13 2.44
CA ARG A 64 -3.78 -8.53 2.03
C ARG A 64 -2.59 -8.84 1.12
N LEU A 65 -2.30 -7.95 0.17
CA LEU A 65 -1.20 -8.15 -0.78
C LEU A 65 0.16 -8.03 -0.10
N ALA A 66 0.33 -7.10 0.84
CA ALA A 66 1.59 -6.96 1.58
C ALA A 66 1.88 -8.21 2.40
N ARG A 67 0.87 -8.78 3.05
CA ARG A 67 1.03 -10.02 3.80
C ARG A 67 1.44 -11.19 2.89
N GLY A 68 0.83 -11.28 1.70
CA GLY A 68 1.20 -12.30 0.72
C GLY A 68 2.66 -12.16 0.28
N MET A 69 3.15 -10.94 0.12
CA MET A 69 4.54 -10.70 -0.26
C MET A 69 5.52 -11.13 0.83
N THR A 70 5.17 -10.96 2.11
CA THR A 70 6.01 -11.46 3.21
C THR A 70 6.18 -12.97 3.12
N TYR A 71 5.09 -13.70 2.90
CA TYR A 71 5.16 -15.16 2.79
C TYR A 71 5.97 -15.61 1.58
N LYS A 72 5.80 -14.94 0.44
CA LYS A 72 6.57 -15.26 -0.76
C LYS A 72 8.07 -15.04 -0.54
N ALA A 73 8.43 -13.93 0.08
CA ALA A 73 9.83 -13.62 0.37
C ALA A 73 10.44 -14.65 1.33
N ALA A 74 9.71 -15.02 2.37
CA ALA A 74 10.17 -16.03 3.33
C ALA A 74 10.41 -17.39 2.67
N LEU A 75 9.47 -17.82 1.81
CA LEU A 75 9.61 -19.09 1.08
C LEU A 75 10.80 -19.09 0.12
N ALA A 76 11.13 -17.94 -0.44
CA ALA A 76 12.28 -17.78 -1.34
C ALA A 76 13.59 -17.55 -0.60
N GLY A 77 13.56 -17.41 0.74
CA GLY A 77 14.76 -17.14 1.52
C GLY A 77 15.31 -15.74 1.35
N LEU A 78 14.48 -14.78 0.93
CA LEU A 78 14.91 -13.41 0.71
C LEU A 78 14.90 -12.61 2.03
N PRO A 79 15.90 -11.72 2.22
CA PRO A 79 15.99 -10.92 3.45
C PRO A 79 15.11 -9.66 3.39
N HIS A 80 13.85 -9.80 2.95
CA HIS A 80 12.92 -8.68 2.82
C HIS A 80 11.59 -9.04 3.45
N GLY A 81 10.96 -8.04 4.05
CA GLY A 81 9.58 -8.15 4.46
C GLY A 81 8.64 -7.91 3.27
N GLY A 82 7.36 -8.08 3.49
CA GLY A 82 6.34 -7.83 2.48
C GLY A 82 5.81 -6.40 2.54
N GLY A 83 5.71 -5.77 1.39
CA GLY A 83 5.07 -4.49 1.24
C GLY A 83 4.25 -4.45 -0.04
N LYS A 84 3.30 -3.52 -0.10
CA LYS A 84 2.48 -3.33 -1.30
C LYS A 84 1.99 -1.90 -1.36
N SER A 85 2.08 -1.30 -2.53
CA SER A 85 1.40 -0.04 -2.78
C SER A 85 0.19 -0.27 -3.65
N VAL A 86 -0.85 0.49 -3.36
CA VAL A 86 -2.09 0.51 -4.13
C VAL A 86 -2.41 1.96 -4.44
N ILE A 87 -2.66 2.25 -5.71
CA ILE A 87 -3.19 3.53 -6.13
C ILE A 87 -4.63 3.30 -6.55
N ILE A 88 -5.55 4.01 -5.92
CA ILE A 88 -6.97 3.95 -6.28
C ILE A 88 -7.14 4.81 -7.54
N ARG A 89 -7.45 4.17 -8.66
CA ARG A 89 -7.61 4.87 -9.93
C ARG A 89 -8.79 5.84 -9.86
N PRO A 90 -8.58 7.15 -10.16
CA PRO A 90 -9.69 8.10 -10.18
C PRO A 90 -10.75 7.73 -11.21
N LYS A 91 -12.00 7.97 -10.87
CA LYS A 91 -13.14 7.74 -11.78
C LYS A 91 -13.22 8.83 -12.84
N ALA A 92 -12.88 10.08 -12.47
CA ALA A 92 -12.91 11.21 -13.36
C ALA A 92 -11.63 11.27 -14.20
N HIS A 93 -11.60 12.16 -15.19
CA HIS A 93 -10.40 12.41 -15.96
C HIS A 93 -9.27 12.91 -15.07
N PHE A 94 -8.07 12.41 -15.30
CA PHE A 94 -6.89 12.79 -14.53
C PHE A 94 -5.65 12.80 -15.42
N ASP A 95 -4.64 13.57 -14.99
CA ASP A 95 -3.34 13.61 -15.64
C ASP A 95 -2.48 12.47 -15.09
N ARG A 96 -2.30 11.45 -15.90
CA ARG A 96 -1.57 10.23 -15.50
C ARG A 96 -0.12 10.54 -15.11
N VAL A 97 0.55 11.40 -15.86
CA VAL A 97 1.96 11.75 -15.58
C VAL A 97 2.08 12.48 -14.24
N ALA A 98 1.22 13.48 -14.01
CA ALA A 98 1.23 14.22 -12.76
C ALA A 98 0.91 13.34 -11.56
N LEU A 99 -0.06 12.43 -11.72
CA LEU A 99 -0.47 11.51 -10.65
C LEU A 99 0.69 10.58 -10.27
N PHE A 100 1.36 9.98 -11.24
CA PHE A 100 2.48 9.07 -10.96
C PHE A 100 3.72 9.81 -10.47
N ARG A 101 3.90 11.07 -10.85
CA ARG A 101 4.96 11.89 -10.28
C ARG A 101 4.72 12.15 -8.79
N ALA A 102 3.49 12.48 -8.42
CA ALA A 102 3.12 12.66 -7.02
C ALA A 102 3.31 11.36 -6.22
N PHE A 103 2.98 10.22 -6.82
CA PHE A 103 3.22 8.92 -6.20
C PHE A 103 4.70 8.67 -5.97
N GLY A 104 5.55 8.98 -6.95
CA GLY A 104 7.01 8.84 -6.80
C GLY A 104 7.56 9.68 -5.67
N GLU A 105 7.09 10.91 -5.52
CA GLU A 105 7.48 11.79 -4.41
C GLU A 105 7.07 11.21 -3.07
N PHE A 106 5.86 10.63 -2.99
CA PHE A 106 5.38 9.97 -1.79
C PHE A 106 6.29 8.79 -1.42
N LEU A 107 6.69 7.98 -2.39
CA LEU A 107 7.60 6.85 -2.14
C LEU A 107 8.96 7.30 -1.62
N GLN A 108 9.47 8.44 -2.09
CA GLN A 108 10.73 8.97 -1.59
C GLN A 108 10.66 9.33 -0.12
N ASP A 109 9.51 9.82 0.34
CA ASP A 109 9.30 10.15 1.74
C ASP A 109 9.30 8.88 2.62
N LEU A 110 9.07 7.72 2.02
CA LEU A 110 9.01 6.43 2.72
C LEU A 110 10.28 5.60 2.57
N ARG A 111 11.36 6.18 2.06
CA ARG A 111 12.58 5.39 1.81
C ARG A 111 13.14 4.80 3.10
N GLY A 112 13.67 3.57 2.97
CA GLY A 112 14.11 2.78 4.11
C GLY A 112 13.02 1.88 4.66
N HIS A 113 11.76 2.17 4.37
CA HIS A 113 10.61 1.38 4.80
C HIS A 113 10.02 0.56 3.66
N TYR A 114 10.08 1.07 2.42
CA TYR A 114 9.50 0.44 1.25
C TYR A 114 10.42 0.65 0.03
N ILE A 115 10.64 -0.42 -0.72
CA ILE A 115 11.50 -0.41 -1.90
C ILE A 115 10.65 -0.62 -3.16
#